data_f302a07ec570be9a839e2f6d406e7c3b
#
_entry.id   f302a07ec570be9a839e2f6d406e7c3b
#
_cell.length_a   1.000
_cell.length_b   1.000
_cell.length_c   1.000
_cell.angle_alpha   90.00
_cell.angle_beta   90.00
_cell.angle_gamma   90.00
#
_symmetry.space_group_name_H-M   'P 1'
#
loop_
_entity.id
_entity.type
_entity.pdbx_description
1 polymer ?
#
loop_
_entity_poly.entity_id
_entity_poly.type
_entity_poly.pdbx_seq_one_letter_code
_entity_poly.pdbx_strand_id
1 'polypeptide(L)'
;FGRIERFVRSARALTAAKPVIAVAAGSSLSASPSTGLGQAPDPEARLRQRIAKAVFRQTGIVRVGTLHQLLDVGRLLSAQGVPQGIGVTVVGNSGGAVDLAVGECASVGLTVLPGPRLSWQADAEDYRVALEEVLADERSASVLIVHAPPELRPNPAVNEVILDGAVAHPDRVITVCNFDAADVDELRRGSTVVPVYEFPEPAARALGRLAGYWAWTHTRQTSDDQDVMADPVTDGVEPGELARTMLDQHGEGALPLGTEEPLLAAAGVPITPRVVVESAEEASAAAEALGYPVTVKGATRDRVLRSEAGGVSLDLYDAKSVDDAATRLVERFGDGAMPLVVQRMIDRGIDVGVTFRRHPGVTTVTLGVGGVFANEDDASLGVLPASRTDLAMLVGGTDVGRQLGRITGTEELVDLLARMCALMEAAPEIAALTANPIIAGIHGVSLADVVVELAEPPAEDLAARRLDFEPEASDAPSPEASALS
;
A
#
# COMPACT_ATOMS: atom_id res chain seq x y z
N PHE A 1 -16.92 5.38 5.30
CA PHE A 1 -16.86 4.34 4.27
C PHE A 1 -17.78 3.13 4.57
N GLY A 2 -18.50 3.07 5.69
CA GLY A 2 -19.21 1.87 6.09
C GLY A 2 -18.27 0.69 6.31
N ARG A 3 -18.58 -0.49 5.76
CA ARG A 3 -17.66 -1.64 5.76
C ARG A 3 -16.57 -1.42 4.71
N ILE A 4 -15.36 -1.13 5.15
CA ILE A 4 -14.21 -0.85 4.26
C ILE A 4 -13.92 -2.03 3.34
N GLU A 5 -14.09 -3.27 3.80
CA GLU A 5 -13.91 -4.48 2.98
C GLU A 5 -14.80 -4.49 1.73
N ARG A 6 -16.10 -4.24 1.88
CA ARG A 6 -17.04 -4.12 0.75
C ARG A 6 -16.69 -2.95 -0.16
N PHE A 7 -16.35 -1.81 0.46
CA PHE A 7 -15.94 -0.64 -0.29
C PHE A 7 -14.70 -0.92 -1.16
N VAL A 8 -13.67 -1.55 -0.59
CA VAL A 8 -12.43 -1.90 -1.31
C VAL A 8 -12.72 -2.80 -2.51
N ARG A 9 -13.52 -3.87 -2.34
CA ARG A 9 -13.88 -4.78 -3.45
C ARG A 9 -14.67 -4.05 -4.55
N SER A 10 -15.72 -3.32 -4.17
CA SER A 10 -16.55 -2.58 -5.14
C SER A 10 -15.76 -1.48 -5.86
N ALA A 11 -14.93 -0.75 -5.11
CA ALA A 11 -14.11 0.31 -5.66
C ALA A 11 -13.06 -0.23 -6.64
N ARG A 12 -12.40 -1.36 -6.32
CA ARG A 12 -11.46 -2.02 -7.25
C ARG A 12 -12.14 -2.44 -8.54
N ALA A 13 -13.29 -3.09 -8.46
CA ALA A 13 -14.05 -3.50 -9.65
C ALA A 13 -14.41 -2.29 -10.53
N LEU A 14 -14.82 -1.19 -9.91
CA LEU A 14 -15.15 0.04 -10.63
C LEU A 14 -13.91 0.70 -11.24
N THR A 15 -12.83 0.83 -10.49
CA THR A 15 -11.60 1.49 -10.94
C THR A 15 -10.82 0.66 -11.96
N ALA A 16 -10.95 -0.66 -11.95
CA ALA A 16 -10.43 -1.51 -13.02
C ALA A 16 -11.10 -1.24 -14.38
N ALA A 17 -12.37 -0.83 -14.36
CA ALA A 17 -13.12 -0.54 -15.58
C ALA A 17 -12.98 0.92 -16.05
N LYS A 18 -12.85 1.87 -15.13
CA LYS A 18 -12.76 3.31 -15.44
C LYS A 18 -12.13 4.09 -14.29
N PRO A 19 -11.41 5.20 -14.59
CA PRO A 19 -10.85 6.06 -13.54
C PRO A 19 -11.95 6.69 -12.69
N VAL A 20 -11.74 6.67 -11.38
CA VAL A 20 -12.61 7.32 -10.39
C VAL A 20 -11.79 8.37 -9.66
N ILE A 21 -12.23 9.61 -9.67
CA ILE A 21 -11.57 10.72 -8.98
C ILE A 21 -12.37 11.05 -7.72
N ALA A 22 -11.70 11.17 -6.59
CA ALA A 22 -12.36 11.52 -5.33
C ALA A 22 -11.61 12.59 -4.55
N VAL A 23 -12.37 13.56 -4.02
CA VAL A 23 -11.85 14.53 -3.04
C VAL A 23 -11.92 13.90 -1.66
N ALA A 24 -10.77 13.71 -1.04
CA ALA A 24 -10.71 13.25 0.35
C ALA A 24 -10.75 14.47 1.29
N ALA A 25 -11.94 14.83 1.75
CA ALA A 25 -12.10 15.82 2.79
C ALA A 25 -11.42 15.34 4.08
N GLY A 26 -10.65 16.19 4.74
CA GLY A 26 -9.98 15.86 6.01
C GLY A 26 -8.52 15.39 5.89
N SER A 27 -7.95 15.28 4.69
CA SER A 27 -6.52 15.01 4.53
C SER A 27 -5.62 16.24 4.85
N SER A 28 -6.22 17.42 4.91
CA SER A 28 -5.58 18.67 5.36
C SER A 28 -5.85 18.98 6.84
N LEU A 29 -6.39 18.05 7.61
CA LEU A 29 -6.48 18.17 9.08
C LEU A 29 -5.11 17.90 9.75
N SER A 30 -4.06 18.50 9.21
CA SER A 30 -3.02 19.06 10.02
C SER A 30 -3.65 20.34 10.65
N ALA A 31 -4.00 20.23 11.92
CA ALA A 31 -4.62 21.27 12.75
C ALA A 31 -6.11 21.57 12.43
N SER A 32 -7.02 20.98 13.22
CA SER A 32 -8.22 21.73 13.60
C SER A 32 -7.77 23.09 14.12
N PRO A 33 -8.36 24.20 13.64
CA PRO A 33 -8.01 25.54 14.13
C PRO A 33 -8.33 25.77 15.62
N SER A 34 -8.92 24.78 16.29
CA SER A 34 -9.33 24.83 17.71
C SER A 34 -8.31 24.26 18.69
N THR A 35 -7.21 23.64 18.22
CA THR A 35 -6.13 23.22 19.10
C THR A 35 -4.95 24.14 18.91
N GLY A 36 -4.58 24.88 19.96
CA GLY A 36 -3.47 25.82 19.99
C GLY A 36 -2.17 25.20 19.47
N LEU A 37 -1.32 26.05 18.92
CA LEU A 37 0.03 25.74 18.43
C LEU A 37 0.75 24.77 19.39
N GLY A 38 0.99 23.52 18.94
CA GLY A 38 1.88 22.58 19.64
C GLY A 38 1.31 21.25 20.10
N GLN A 39 0.02 20.93 19.92
CA GLN A 39 -0.46 19.58 20.23
C GLN A 39 -0.29 18.62 19.04
N ALA A 40 0.38 17.49 19.30
CA ALA A 40 0.45 16.39 18.33
C ALA A 40 -0.96 15.93 17.96
N PRO A 41 -1.23 15.59 16.68
CA PRO A 41 -2.54 15.09 16.28
C PRO A 41 -2.92 13.85 17.09
N ASP A 42 -4.21 13.74 17.42
CA ASP A 42 -4.78 12.58 18.10
C ASP A 42 -4.37 11.26 17.40
N PRO A 43 -3.85 10.26 18.12
CA PRO A 43 -3.44 8.98 17.53
C PRO A 43 -4.53 8.32 16.68
N GLU A 44 -5.79 8.40 17.09
CA GLU A 44 -6.92 7.86 16.35
C GLU A 44 -7.15 8.62 15.03
N ALA A 45 -6.99 9.93 15.02
CA ALA A 45 -7.07 10.73 13.81
C ALA A 45 -5.94 10.39 12.82
N ARG A 46 -4.72 10.15 13.33
CA ARG A 46 -3.60 9.67 12.51
C ARG A 46 -3.88 8.30 11.90
N LEU A 47 -4.39 7.36 12.69
CA LEU A 47 -4.75 6.02 12.22
C LEU A 47 -5.82 6.10 11.12
N ARG A 48 -6.91 6.87 11.33
CA ARG A 48 -7.96 7.10 10.32
C ARG A 48 -7.38 7.65 9.01
N GLN A 49 -6.42 8.57 9.10
CA GLN A 49 -5.73 9.16 7.93
C GLN A 49 -4.87 8.13 7.19
N ARG A 50 -4.12 7.29 7.92
CA ARG A 50 -3.32 6.20 7.36
C ARG A 50 -4.19 5.16 6.68
N ILE A 51 -5.31 4.76 7.30
CA ILE A 51 -6.31 3.84 6.72
C ILE A 51 -6.88 4.43 5.42
N ALA A 52 -7.32 5.69 5.43
CA ALA A 52 -7.85 6.33 4.23
C ALA A 52 -6.80 6.36 3.09
N LYS A 53 -5.54 6.68 3.39
CA LYS A 53 -4.45 6.64 2.40
C LYS A 53 -4.23 5.23 1.84
N ALA A 54 -4.28 4.20 2.67
CA ALA A 54 -4.15 2.81 2.26
C ALA A 54 -5.32 2.38 1.35
N VAL A 55 -6.56 2.69 1.73
CA VAL A 55 -7.76 2.40 0.94
C VAL A 55 -7.66 3.01 -0.45
N PHE A 56 -7.33 4.31 -0.58
CA PHE A 56 -7.19 4.96 -1.88
C PHE A 56 -6.09 4.32 -2.74
N ARG A 57 -4.94 4.00 -2.13
CA ARG A 57 -3.84 3.33 -2.84
C ARG A 57 -4.23 1.95 -3.35
N GLN A 58 -4.90 1.14 -2.53
CA GLN A 58 -5.29 -0.22 -2.88
C GLN A 58 -6.45 -0.28 -3.86
N THR A 59 -7.31 0.73 -3.89
CA THR A 59 -8.49 0.78 -4.77
C THR A 59 -8.23 1.46 -6.12
N GLY A 60 -7.09 2.10 -6.32
CA GLY A 60 -6.81 2.84 -7.56
C GLY A 60 -7.65 4.11 -7.75
N ILE A 61 -8.41 4.52 -6.74
CA ILE A 61 -9.14 5.80 -6.80
C ILE A 61 -8.14 6.94 -6.87
N VAL A 62 -8.27 7.79 -7.87
CA VAL A 62 -7.46 9.00 -8.06
C VAL A 62 -7.83 10.00 -6.97
N ARG A 63 -7.04 10.01 -5.89
CA ARG A 63 -7.28 10.91 -4.77
C ARG A 63 -6.75 12.30 -5.04
N VAL A 64 -7.57 13.31 -4.79
CA VAL A 64 -7.20 14.73 -4.83
C VAL A 64 -7.53 15.43 -3.51
N GLY A 65 -6.82 16.51 -3.22
CA GLY A 65 -6.94 17.22 -1.93
C GLY A 65 -7.97 18.36 -1.94
N THR A 66 -8.32 18.90 -3.11
CA THR A 66 -9.21 20.03 -3.26
C THR A 66 -10.15 19.84 -4.45
N LEU A 67 -11.27 20.59 -4.45
CA LEU A 67 -12.18 20.64 -5.60
C LEU A 67 -11.50 21.19 -6.86
N HIS A 68 -10.58 22.13 -6.71
CA HIS A 68 -9.80 22.69 -7.82
C HIS A 68 -8.98 21.57 -8.50
N GLN A 69 -8.26 20.77 -7.71
CA GLN A 69 -7.53 19.61 -8.25
C GLN A 69 -8.45 18.56 -8.89
N LEU A 70 -9.69 18.39 -8.37
CA LEU A 70 -10.65 17.48 -9.01
C LEU A 70 -11.03 18.00 -10.39
N LEU A 71 -11.26 19.30 -10.54
CA LEU A 71 -11.57 19.91 -11.83
C LEU A 71 -10.38 19.82 -12.79
N ASP A 72 -9.16 20.08 -12.31
CA ASP A 72 -7.93 19.99 -13.12
C ASP A 72 -7.72 18.59 -13.69
N VAL A 73 -7.83 17.55 -12.83
CA VAL A 73 -7.70 16.15 -13.27
C VAL A 73 -8.87 15.75 -14.16
N GLY A 74 -10.10 16.15 -13.81
CA GLY A 74 -11.30 15.87 -14.60
C GLY A 74 -11.24 16.48 -15.99
N ARG A 75 -10.75 17.71 -16.12
CA ARG A 75 -10.53 18.40 -17.40
C ARG A 75 -9.56 17.63 -18.30
N LEU A 76 -8.39 17.23 -17.75
CA LEU A 76 -7.41 16.45 -18.48
C LEU A 76 -7.98 15.11 -18.92
N LEU A 77 -8.61 14.38 -18.00
CA LEU A 77 -9.18 13.08 -18.25
C LEU A 77 -10.27 13.11 -19.34
N SER A 78 -11.16 14.12 -19.29
CA SER A 78 -12.23 14.24 -20.27
C SER A 78 -11.75 14.69 -21.65
N ALA A 79 -10.66 15.46 -21.70
CA ALA A 79 -10.10 15.97 -22.95
C ALA A 79 -9.23 14.94 -23.69
N GLN A 80 -8.39 14.19 -22.96
CA GLN A 80 -7.37 13.37 -23.58
C GLN A 80 -7.24 11.94 -22.99
N GLY A 81 -7.97 11.64 -21.91
CA GLY A 81 -7.92 10.32 -21.28
C GLY A 81 -6.73 10.12 -20.34
N VAL A 82 -6.32 8.85 -20.23
CA VAL A 82 -5.24 8.41 -19.31
C VAL A 82 -3.96 8.23 -20.10
N PRO A 83 -2.81 8.81 -19.66
CA PRO A 83 -1.52 8.56 -20.29
C PRO A 83 -1.18 7.06 -20.28
N GLN A 84 -0.57 6.54 -21.35
CA GLN A 84 -0.19 5.14 -21.46
C GLN A 84 1.23 4.87 -20.91
N GLY A 85 1.59 5.56 -19.81
CA GLY A 85 2.86 5.44 -19.14
C GLY A 85 3.09 6.53 -18.11
N ILE A 86 4.24 6.47 -17.44
CA ILE A 86 4.68 7.47 -16.46
C ILE A 86 5.73 8.44 -17.02
N GLY A 87 6.14 8.25 -18.29
CA GLY A 87 7.12 9.12 -18.96
C GLY A 87 6.50 10.45 -19.35
N VAL A 88 7.19 11.55 -19.04
CA VAL A 88 6.80 12.89 -19.45
C VAL A 88 8.00 13.64 -20.00
N THR A 89 7.80 14.36 -21.11
CA THR A 89 8.77 15.32 -21.62
C THR A 89 8.25 16.74 -21.46
N VAL A 90 9.08 17.62 -20.94
CA VAL A 90 8.75 19.05 -20.79
C VAL A 90 9.42 19.84 -21.90
N VAL A 91 8.64 20.58 -22.68
CA VAL A 91 9.11 21.43 -23.77
C VAL A 91 8.72 22.88 -23.48
N GLY A 92 9.62 23.83 -23.60
CA GLY A 92 9.25 25.23 -23.39
C GLY A 92 10.36 26.24 -23.69
N ASN A 93 9.96 27.50 -23.79
CA ASN A 93 10.83 28.60 -24.14
C ASN A 93 11.25 29.50 -22.95
N SER A 94 10.91 29.09 -21.73
CA SER A 94 11.32 29.77 -20.49
C SER A 94 12.07 28.80 -19.58
N GLY A 95 13.39 28.94 -19.44
CA GLY A 95 14.24 28.01 -18.67
C GLY A 95 13.76 27.83 -17.23
N GLY A 96 13.46 28.91 -16.51
CA GLY A 96 12.99 28.85 -15.12
C GLY A 96 11.63 28.15 -14.98
N ALA A 97 10.70 28.41 -15.88
CA ALA A 97 9.38 27.78 -15.85
C ALA A 97 9.44 26.28 -16.25
N VAL A 98 10.32 25.92 -17.18
CA VAL A 98 10.61 24.53 -17.53
C VAL A 98 11.23 23.79 -16.35
N ASP A 99 12.20 24.39 -15.65
CA ASP A 99 12.82 23.77 -14.48
C ASP A 99 11.82 23.56 -13.33
N LEU A 100 10.89 24.49 -13.11
CA LEU A 100 9.78 24.32 -12.16
C LEU A 100 8.86 23.16 -12.59
N ALA A 101 8.48 23.09 -13.86
CA ALA A 101 7.66 22.01 -14.40
C ALA A 101 8.34 20.64 -14.24
N VAL A 102 9.62 20.55 -14.57
CA VAL A 102 10.44 19.33 -14.40
C VAL A 102 10.47 18.89 -12.93
N GLY A 103 10.74 19.84 -12.01
CA GLY A 103 10.76 19.57 -10.57
C GLY A 103 9.41 19.05 -10.06
N GLU A 104 8.31 19.68 -10.48
CA GLU A 104 6.97 19.24 -10.07
C GLU A 104 6.59 17.89 -10.68
N CYS A 105 6.89 17.64 -11.96
CA CYS A 105 6.68 16.32 -12.59
C CYS A 105 7.41 15.21 -11.83
N ALA A 106 8.67 15.41 -11.46
CA ALA A 106 9.42 14.46 -10.66
C ALA A 106 8.80 14.26 -9.26
N SER A 107 8.34 15.34 -8.61
CA SER A 107 7.75 15.29 -7.27
C SER A 107 6.45 14.48 -7.21
N VAL A 108 5.70 14.43 -8.31
CA VAL A 108 4.44 13.67 -8.43
C VAL A 108 4.60 12.27 -8.97
N GLY A 109 5.85 11.79 -9.12
CA GLY A 109 6.18 10.41 -9.50
C GLY A 109 6.23 10.15 -11.01
N LEU A 110 6.29 11.18 -11.85
CA LEU A 110 6.53 11.05 -13.27
C LEU A 110 8.03 10.82 -13.54
N THR A 111 8.33 10.02 -14.55
CA THR A 111 9.69 9.87 -15.07
C THR A 111 9.95 10.96 -16.11
N VAL A 112 10.70 11.99 -15.73
CA VAL A 112 11.02 13.08 -16.63
C VAL A 112 12.09 12.66 -17.63
N LEU A 113 11.75 12.73 -18.92
CA LEU A 113 12.66 12.44 -20.02
C LEU A 113 13.38 13.71 -20.48
N PRO A 114 14.60 13.59 -21.03
CA PRO A 114 15.27 14.72 -21.66
C PRO A 114 14.43 15.31 -22.78
N GLY A 115 14.31 16.62 -22.84
CA GLY A 115 13.57 17.35 -23.87
C GLY A 115 14.34 18.56 -24.39
N PRO A 116 14.00 19.05 -25.59
CA PRO A 116 14.63 20.24 -26.17
C PRO A 116 14.31 21.49 -25.34
N ARG A 117 15.31 22.32 -25.10
CA ARG A 117 15.16 23.64 -24.50
C ARG A 117 15.08 24.70 -25.61
N LEU A 118 13.95 25.35 -25.70
CA LEU A 118 13.74 26.37 -26.73
C LEU A 118 14.30 27.71 -26.27
N SER A 119 14.67 28.54 -27.26
CA SER A 119 15.02 29.96 -27.03
C SER A 119 13.80 30.72 -26.49
N TRP A 120 14.03 31.74 -25.69
CA TRP A 120 12.95 32.66 -25.25
C TRP A 120 12.23 33.35 -26.44
N GLN A 121 12.87 33.41 -27.61
CA GLN A 121 12.32 33.93 -28.86
C GLN A 121 11.73 32.87 -29.77
N ALA A 122 11.62 31.60 -29.31
CA ALA A 122 11.15 30.48 -30.10
C ALA A 122 9.81 30.80 -30.78
N ASP A 123 9.73 30.55 -32.05
CA ASP A 123 8.54 30.70 -32.88
C ASP A 123 7.80 29.39 -33.09
N ALA A 124 6.78 29.40 -33.92
CA ALA A 124 5.97 28.21 -34.21
C ALA A 124 6.79 27.08 -34.87
N GLU A 125 7.80 27.41 -35.67
CA GLU A 125 8.66 26.44 -36.33
C GLU A 125 9.57 25.74 -35.31
N ASP A 126 10.13 26.48 -34.35
CA ASP A 126 10.93 25.89 -33.28
C ASP A 126 10.11 24.90 -32.44
N TYR A 127 8.86 25.27 -32.12
CA TYR A 127 7.93 24.37 -31.41
C TYR A 127 7.57 23.15 -32.24
N ARG A 128 7.38 23.28 -33.53
CA ARG A 128 7.06 22.17 -34.42
C ARG A 128 8.18 21.12 -34.45
N VAL A 129 9.42 21.56 -34.64
CA VAL A 129 10.59 20.70 -34.63
C VAL A 129 10.73 20.00 -33.27
N ALA A 130 10.59 20.75 -32.18
CA ALA A 130 10.68 20.19 -30.84
C ALA A 130 9.58 19.15 -30.55
N LEU A 131 8.34 19.41 -30.94
CA LEU A 131 7.23 18.50 -30.73
C LEU A 131 7.35 17.23 -31.61
N GLU A 132 7.78 17.33 -32.86
CA GLU A 132 8.07 16.18 -33.71
C GLU A 132 9.10 15.24 -33.07
N GLU A 133 10.18 15.79 -32.50
CA GLU A 133 11.21 15.00 -31.80
C GLU A 133 10.63 14.27 -30.57
N VAL A 134 9.92 15.01 -29.72
CA VAL A 134 9.39 14.48 -28.43
C VAL A 134 8.27 13.48 -28.63
N LEU A 135 7.36 13.73 -29.59
CA LEU A 135 6.23 12.85 -29.88
C LEU A 135 6.65 11.57 -30.60
N ALA A 136 7.82 11.54 -31.24
CA ALA A 136 8.43 10.34 -31.81
C ALA A 136 9.04 9.41 -30.74
N ASP A 137 9.35 9.90 -29.53
CA ASP A 137 9.87 9.07 -28.44
C ASP A 137 8.75 8.29 -27.77
N GLU A 138 8.69 6.98 -28.00
CA GLU A 138 7.68 6.09 -27.42
C GLU A 138 7.66 6.08 -25.88
N ARG A 139 8.76 6.45 -25.22
CA ARG A 139 8.85 6.55 -23.76
C ARG A 139 8.08 7.75 -23.21
N SER A 140 7.84 8.77 -24.06
CA SER A 140 7.12 10.00 -23.70
C SER A 140 5.60 9.78 -23.80
N ALA A 141 5.00 9.20 -22.76
CA ALA A 141 3.54 8.99 -22.72
C ALA A 141 2.75 10.29 -22.62
N SER A 142 3.40 11.35 -22.13
CA SER A 142 2.81 12.69 -22.02
C SER A 142 3.82 13.80 -22.32
N VAL A 143 3.32 14.93 -22.80
CA VAL A 143 4.11 16.14 -23.07
C VAL A 143 3.50 17.33 -22.32
N LEU A 144 4.30 18.00 -21.50
CA LEU A 144 3.93 19.25 -20.88
C LEU A 144 4.65 20.41 -21.60
N ILE A 145 3.86 21.25 -22.26
CA ILE A 145 4.38 22.42 -22.98
C ILE A 145 4.29 23.63 -22.08
N VAL A 146 5.40 24.34 -21.91
CA VAL A 146 5.49 25.59 -21.13
C VAL A 146 5.78 26.73 -22.08
N HIS A 147 4.73 27.46 -22.45
CA HIS A 147 4.82 28.60 -23.39
C HIS A 147 4.76 29.94 -22.62
N ALA A 148 5.84 30.70 -22.70
CA ALA A 148 5.95 32.05 -22.15
C ALA A 148 6.31 33.01 -23.30
N PRO A 149 5.30 33.54 -24.00
CA PRO A 149 5.56 34.37 -25.18
C PRO A 149 6.28 35.67 -24.81
N PRO A 150 7.20 36.14 -25.65
CA PRO A 150 7.76 37.46 -25.52
C PRO A 150 6.63 38.49 -25.52
N GLU A 151 6.73 39.51 -24.66
CA GLU A 151 5.74 40.58 -24.52
C GLU A 151 4.34 40.13 -23.99
N LEU A 152 4.18 38.89 -23.52
CA LEU A 152 2.92 38.32 -23.02
C LEU A 152 1.75 38.55 -23.99
N ARG A 153 1.98 38.37 -25.29
CA ARG A 153 0.96 38.48 -26.33
C ARG A 153 0.59 37.08 -26.84
N PRO A 154 -0.71 36.80 -27.10
CA PRO A 154 -1.15 35.56 -27.67
C PRO A 154 -0.35 35.20 -28.94
N ASN A 155 0.12 33.95 -29.02
CA ASN A 155 0.78 33.44 -30.21
C ASN A 155 -0.06 32.28 -30.83
N PRO A 156 -1.06 32.61 -31.66
CA PRO A 156 -1.93 31.65 -32.25
C PRO A 156 -1.20 30.65 -33.16
N ALA A 157 -0.06 31.01 -33.75
CA ALA A 157 0.70 30.08 -34.57
C ALA A 157 1.32 28.93 -33.76
N VAL A 158 1.78 29.18 -32.53
CA VAL A 158 2.24 28.14 -31.60
C VAL A 158 1.07 27.24 -31.19
N ASN A 159 -0.10 27.82 -30.89
CA ASN A 159 -1.29 27.04 -30.54
C ASN A 159 -1.74 26.08 -31.68
N GLU A 160 -1.64 26.53 -32.94
CA GLU A 160 -1.92 25.72 -34.12
C GLU A 160 -0.94 24.53 -34.23
N VAL A 161 0.35 24.75 -33.99
CA VAL A 161 1.38 23.67 -33.98
C VAL A 161 1.12 22.66 -32.86
N ILE A 162 0.71 23.09 -31.68
CA ILE A 162 0.34 22.21 -30.58
C ILE A 162 -0.85 21.34 -30.93
N LEU A 163 -1.86 21.94 -31.57
CA LEU A 163 -3.04 21.22 -32.06
C LEU A 163 -2.70 20.24 -33.18
N ASP A 164 -1.77 20.59 -34.09
CA ASP A 164 -1.27 19.68 -35.12
C ASP A 164 -0.63 18.43 -34.50
N GLY A 165 0.23 18.63 -33.49
CA GLY A 165 0.85 17.56 -32.74
C GLY A 165 -0.17 16.65 -32.04
N ALA A 166 -1.18 17.24 -31.38
CA ALA A 166 -2.22 16.50 -30.71
C ALA A 166 -3.13 15.71 -31.67
N VAL A 167 -3.41 16.23 -32.84
CA VAL A 167 -4.18 15.52 -33.90
C VAL A 167 -3.38 14.36 -34.46
N ALA A 168 -2.06 14.55 -34.69
CA ALA A 168 -1.18 13.54 -35.24
C ALA A 168 -0.87 12.38 -34.28
N HIS A 169 -0.90 12.65 -32.98
CA HIS A 169 -0.54 11.71 -31.91
C HIS A 169 -1.66 11.57 -30.86
N PRO A 170 -2.82 11.01 -31.23
CA PRO A 170 -3.96 10.89 -30.32
C PRO A 170 -3.73 9.92 -29.15
N ASP A 171 -2.67 9.15 -29.19
CA ASP A 171 -2.20 8.23 -28.15
C ASP A 171 -1.29 8.90 -27.09
N ARG A 172 -0.92 10.15 -27.33
CA ARG A 172 -0.11 10.98 -26.39
C ARG A 172 -0.96 11.97 -25.66
N VAL A 173 -0.70 12.15 -24.37
CA VAL A 173 -1.38 13.17 -23.59
C VAL A 173 -0.58 14.46 -23.62
N ILE A 174 -1.15 15.52 -24.18
CA ILE A 174 -0.50 16.82 -24.33
C ILE A 174 -1.23 17.84 -23.44
N THR A 175 -0.46 18.56 -22.61
CA THR A 175 -0.97 19.66 -21.78
C THR A 175 -0.15 20.90 -22.02
N VAL A 176 -0.76 22.06 -21.88
CA VAL A 176 -0.10 23.36 -22.08
C VAL A 176 -0.19 24.19 -20.80
N CYS A 177 0.93 24.75 -20.40
CA CYS A 177 0.97 25.89 -19.52
C CYS A 177 1.27 27.13 -20.36
N ASN A 178 0.33 28.07 -20.43
CA ASN A 178 0.45 29.25 -21.26
C ASN A 178 0.30 30.53 -20.42
N PHE A 179 1.40 31.28 -20.27
CA PHE A 179 1.45 32.48 -19.44
C PHE A 179 0.74 33.72 -20.04
N ASP A 180 0.27 33.63 -21.29
CA ASP A 180 -0.48 34.72 -21.95
C ASP A 180 -2.00 34.49 -22.02
N ALA A 181 -2.44 33.30 -21.59
CA ALA A 181 -3.83 32.83 -21.82
C ALA A 181 -4.69 33.06 -20.58
N ALA A 182 -4.79 34.29 -20.08
CA ALA A 182 -5.58 34.61 -18.88
C ALA A 182 -7.06 34.19 -18.95
N ASP A 183 -7.59 33.82 -20.14
CA ASP A 183 -9.00 33.45 -20.36
C ASP A 183 -9.18 32.24 -21.26
N VAL A 184 -8.13 31.41 -21.52
CA VAL A 184 -8.22 30.23 -22.38
C VAL A 184 -7.94 28.95 -21.57
N ASP A 185 -8.99 28.19 -21.32
CA ASP A 185 -8.89 26.93 -20.57
C ASP A 185 -8.51 25.72 -21.45
N GLU A 186 -8.65 25.84 -22.77
CA GLU A 186 -8.39 24.76 -23.73
C GLU A 186 -8.07 25.28 -25.13
N LEU A 187 -7.22 24.55 -25.86
CA LEU A 187 -7.10 24.68 -27.31
C LEU A 187 -7.96 23.61 -27.94
N ARG A 188 -8.68 23.92 -29.02
CA ARG A 188 -9.64 23.01 -29.64
C ARG A 188 -9.56 23.01 -31.15
N ARG A 189 -9.56 21.79 -31.73
CA ARG A 189 -9.73 21.58 -33.20
C ARG A 189 -10.59 20.34 -33.42
N GLY A 190 -11.84 20.57 -33.81
CA GLY A 190 -12.82 19.48 -33.94
C GLY A 190 -13.06 18.76 -32.63
N SER A 191 -12.78 17.45 -32.58
CA SER A 191 -12.86 16.62 -31.40
C SER A 191 -11.59 16.65 -30.52
N THR A 192 -10.48 17.15 -31.05
CA THR A 192 -9.21 17.22 -30.31
C THR A 192 -9.22 18.43 -29.39
N VAL A 193 -8.96 18.19 -28.10
CA VAL A 193 -8.91 19.21 -27.05
C VAL A 193 -7.60 19.07 -26.30
N VAL A 194 -6.86 20.19 -26.16
CA VAL A 194 -5.64 20.27 -25.36
C VAL A 194 -5.91 21.19 -24.18
N PRO A 195 -5.89 20.69 -22.94
CA PRO A 195 -6.10 21.52 -21.75
C PRO A 195 -4.98 22.55 -21.56
N VAL A 196 -5.36 23.77 -21.22
CA VAL A 196 -4.44 24.87 -20.92
C VAL A 196 -4.50 25.18 -19.42
N TYR A 197 -3.37 25.25 -18.78
CA TYR A 197 -3.22 25.58 -17.36
C TYR A 197 -2.49 26.91 -17.21
N GLU A 198 -2.85 27.66 -16.18
CA GLU A 198 -2.21 28.95 -15.88
C GLU A 198 -0.74 28.76 -15.43
N PHE A 199 -0.49 27.65 -14.66
CA PHE A 199 0.82 27.32 -14.10
C PHE A 199 1.20 25.86 -14.38
N PRO A 200 2.51 25.53 -14.40
CA PRO A 200 2.96 24.16 -14.67
C PRO A 200 2.61 23.17 -13.55
N GLU A 201 2.46 23.62 -12.30
CA GLU A 201 2.21 22.73 -11.16
C GLU A 201 0.85 22.03 -11.21
N PRO A 202 -0.29 22.70 -11.50
CA PRO A 202 -1.56 22.03 -11.70
C PRO A 202 -1.53 21.02 -12.84
N ALA A 203 -0.88 21.35 -13.97
CA ALA A 203 -0.74 20.47 -15.11
C ALA A 203 0.08 19.21 -14.76
N ALA A 204 1.24 19.37 -14.13
CA ALA A 204 2.09 18.27 -13.69
C ALA A 204 1.36 17.36 -12.68
N ARG A 205 0.62 17.94 -11.73
CA ARG A 205 -0.17 17.17 -10.75
C ARG A 205 -1.29 16.38 -11.42
N ALA A 206 -2.00 16.96 -12.38
CA ALA A 206 -3.04 16.27 -13.12
C ALA A 206 -2.47 15.08 -13.91
N LEU A 207 -1.35 15.28 -14.64
CA LEU A 207 -0.62 14.23 -15.32
C LEU A 207 -0.17 13.13 -14.37
N GLY A 208 0.49 13.49 -13.25
CA GLY A 208 0.99 12.52 -12.27
C GLY A 208 -0.11 11.67 -11.64
N ARG A 209 -1.30 12.26 -11.40
CA ARG A 209 -2.46 11.53 -10.89
C ARG A 209 -2.99 10.50 -11.89
N LEU A 210 -3.13 10.87 -13.15
CA LEU A 210 -3.61 9.95 -14.19
C LEU A 210 -2.55 8.90 -14.57
N ALA A 211 -1.27 9.27 -14.63
CA ALA A 211 -0.18 8.32 -14.83
C ALA A 211 -0.07 7.31 -13.66
N GLY A 212 -0.30 7.75 -12.43
CA GLY A 212 -0.40 6.87 -11.26
C GLY A 212 -1.57 5.89 -11.35
N TYR A 213 -2.71 6.31 -11.87
CA TYR A 213 -3.83 5.41 -12.17
C TYR A 213 -3.47 4.39 -13.25
N TRP A 214 -2.83 4.82 -14.34
CA TRP A 214 -2.32 3.90 -15.36
C TRP A 214 -1.37 2.86 -14.78
N ALA A 215 -0.40 3.27 -13.96
CA ALA A 215 0.53 2.35 -13.33
C ALA A 215 -0.19 1.33 -12.43
N TRP A 216 -1.21 1.77 -11.68
CA TRP A 216 -2.02 0.90 -10.84
C TRP A 216 -2.79 -0.15 -11.68
N THR A 217 -3.45 0.25 -12.77
CA THR A 217 -4.18 -0.67 -13.65
C THR A 217 -3.24 -1.62 -14.39
N HIS A 218 -2.10 -1.12 -14.88
CA HIS A 218 -1.13 -1.90 -15.64
C HIS A 218 -0.49 -2.99 -14.78
N THR A 219 -0.08 -2.65 -13.55
CA THR A 219 0.49 -3.62 -12.60
C THR A 219 -0.50 -4.76 -12.33
N ARG A 220 -1.79 -4.45 -12.21
CA ARG A 220 -2.82 -5.47 -11.92
C ARG A 220 -3.21 -6.31 -13.12
N GLN A 221 -3.17 -5.77 -14.32
CA GLN A 221 -3.43 -6.52 -15.56
C GLN A 221 -2.29 -7.49 -15.90
N THR A 222 -1.07 -7.19 -15.50
CA THR A 222 0.11 -8.03 -15.74
C THR A 222 0.35 -9.08 -14.66
N SER A 223 -0.29 -8.94 -13.49
CA SER A 223 -0.30 -9.93 -12.42
C SER A 223 -1.66 -10.62 -12.35
N ASP A 224 -1.68 -11.91 -12.03
CA ASP A 224 -2.93 -12.64 -11.70
C ASP A 224 -3.40 -12.16 -10.31
N ASP A 225 -3.92 -10.92 -10.28
CA ASP A 225 -4.18 -10.16 -9.08
C ASP A 225 -5.57 -10.44 -8.52
N GLN A 226 -5.79 -11.70 -8.12
CA GLN A 226 -6.96 -12.05 -7.33
C GLN A 226 -6.76 -11.63 -5.86
N ASP A 227 -7.84 -11.23 -5.18
CA ASP A 227 -7.80 -11.08 -3.72
C ASP A 227 -7.23 -12.36 -3.13
N VAL A 228 -6.31 -12.23 -2.19
CA VAL A 228 -5.73 -13.38 -1.49
C VAL A 228 -6.85 -14.04 -0.70
N MET A 229 -7.57 -14.90 -1.38
CA MET A 229 -8.36 -15.96 -0.77
C MET A 229 -7.40 -17.13 -0.72
N ALA A 230 -6.71 -17.35 0.39
CA ALA A 230 -6.02 -18.61 0.53
C ALA A 230 -7.08 -19.70 0.55
N ASP A 231 -6.95 -20.66 -0.35
CA ASP A 231 -7.50 -21.96 -0.04
C ASP A 231 -6.83 -22.38 1.28
N PRO A 232 -7.59 -22.55 2.36
CA PRO A 232 -7.00 -23.00 3.60
C PRO A 232 -6.25 -24.30 3.29
N VAL A 233 -4.99 -24.38 3.70
CA VAL A 233 -4.24 -25.64 3.67
C VAL A 233 -4.84 -26.51 4.76
N THR A 234 -6.01 -27.06 4.51
CA THR A 234 -6.77 -27.80 5.51
C THR A 234 -6.55 -29.28 5.35
N ASP A 235 -5.76 -29.83 6.23
CA ASP A 235 -5.94 -31.22 6.68
C ASP A 235 -7.04 -31.27 7.76
N GLY A 236 -8.20 -30.65 7.51
CA GLY A 236 -9.44 -31.01 8.18
C GLY A 236 -10.05 -30.07 9.22
N VAL A 237 -9.41 -29.02 9.73
CA VAL A 237 -10.03 -28.09 10.69
C VAL A 237 -10.00 -26.65 10.17
N GLU A 238 -11.17 -26.03 10.06
CA GLU A 238 -11.28 -24.63 9.63
C GLU A 238 -10.67 -23.68 10.68
N PRO A 239 -9.80 -22.74 10.30
CA PRO A 239 -9.18 -21.80 11.23
C PRO A 239 -10.18 -21.04 12.12
N GLY A 240 -11.36 -20.71 11.60
CA GLY A 240 -12.43 -20.03 12.36
C GLY A 240 -13.04 -20.90 13.46
N GLU A 241 -13.24 -22.21 13.22
CA GLU A 241 -13.73 -23.14 14.26
C GLU A 241 -12.69 -23.31 15.36
N LEU A 242 -11.41 -23.37 14.97
CA LEU A 242 -10.31 -23.48 15.91
C LEU A 242 -10.16 -22.22 16.76
N ALA A 243 -10.22 -21.04 16.15
CA ALA A 243 -10.16 -19.76 16.86
C ALA A 243 -11.30 -19.60 17.86
N ARG A 244 -12.53 -20.00 17.48
CA ARG A 244 -13.69 -19.99 18.38
C ARG A 244 -13.52 -20.95 19.54
N THR A 245 -13.06 -22.16 19.29
CA THR A 245 -12.76 -23.14 20.35
C THR A 245 -11.71 -22.61 21.32
N MET A 246 -10.66 -21.94 20.81
CA MET A 246 -9.63 -21.34 21.65
C MET A 246 -10.17 -20.15 22.47
N LEU A 247 -11.05 -19.34 21.86
CA LEU A 247 -11.72 -18.23 22.57
C LEU A 247 -12.57 -18.76 23.74
N ASP A 248 -13.32 -19.84 23.52
CA ASP A 248 -14.14 -20.50 24.57
C ASP A 248 -13.25 -21.07 25.69
N GLN A 249 -12.08 -21.58 25.37
CA GLN A 249 -11.15 -22.21 26.32
C GLN A 249 -10.33 -21.19 27.12
N HIS A 250 -9.83 -20.13 26.46
CA HIS A 250 -8.86 -19.20 27.04
C HIS A 250 -9.44 -17.81 27.35
N GLY A 251 -10.63 -17.49 26.83
CA GLY A 251 -11.25 -16.16 26.94
C GLY A 251 -10.62 -15.14 25.99
N GLU A 252 -11.05 -13.89 26.14
CA GLU A 252 -10.51 -12.76 25.38
C GLU A 252 -9.10 -12.38 25.83
N GLY A 253 -8.28 -11.95 24.88
CA GLY A 253 -6.90 -11.49 25.10
C GLY A 253 -5.88 -12.32 24.35
N ALA A 254 -4.61 -12.18 24.74
CA ALA A 254 -3.53 -12.92 24.12
C ALA A 254 -3.57 -14.41 24.51
N LEU A 255 -3.42 -15.28 23.51
CA LEU A 255 -3.32 -16.73 23.75
C LEU A 255 -2.06 -17.05 24.55
N PRO A 256 -2.13 -18.08 25.44
CA PRO A 256 -0.95 -18.60 26.11
C PRO A 256 0.08 -19.08 25.08
N LEU A 257 1.35 -18.83 25.35
CA LEU A 257 2.46 -19.14 24.48
C LEU A 257 2.51 -20.63 24.10
N GLY A 258 2.61 -20.92 22.82
CA GLY A 258 2.58 -22.27 22.25
C GLY A 258 1.20 -22.78 21.89
N THR A 259 0.13 -22.22 22.44
CA THR A 259 -1.25 -22.64 22.11
C THR A 259 -1.73 -22.13 20.76
N GLU A 260 -1.09 -21.10 20.21
CA GLU A 260 -1.40 -20.53 18.89
C GLU A 260 -0.90 -21.38 17.71
N GLU A 261 0.01 -22.34 17.94
CA GLU A 261 0.64 -23.14 16.87
C GLU A 261 -0.34 -23.91 15.98
N PRO A 262 -1.38 -24.59 16.53
CA PRO A 262 -2.37 -25.27 15.70
C PRO A 262 -3.14 -24.32 14.78
N LEU A 263 -3.43 -23.10 15.26
CA LEU A 263 -4.13 -22.09 14.48
C LEU A 263 -3.27 -21.57 13.32
N LEU A 264 -1.98 -21.34 13.57
CA LEU A 264 -1.02 -20.95 12.53
C LEU A 264 -0.82 -22.05 11.51
N ALA A 265 -0.69 -23.29 11.98
CA ALA A 265 -0.53 -24.47 11.12
C ALA A 265 -1.73 -24.69 10.20
N ALA A 266 -2.98 -24.52 10.70
CA ALA A 266 -4.19 -24.62 9.91
C ALA A 266 -4.24 -23.60 8.76
N ALA A 267 -3.57 -22.45 8.91
CA ALA A 267 -3.42 -21.43 7.87
C ALA A 267 -2.13 -21.57 7.04
N GLY A 268 -1.35 -22.64 7.28
CA GLY A 268 -0.07 -22.83 6.62
C GLY A 268 0.98 -21.78 6.95
N VAL A 269 0.87 -21.12 8.11
CA VAL A 269 1.84 -20.13 8.63
C VAL A 269 2.88 -20.88 9.47
N PRO A 270 4.11 -21.11 8.95
CA PRO A 270 5.10 -21.87 9.67
C PRO A 270 5.77 -21.01 10.75
N ILE A 271 5.81 -21.51 11.98
CA ILE A 271 6.65 -20.94 13.04
C ILE A 271 7.93 -21.76 13.17
N THR A 272 9.03 -21.11 13.50
CA THR A 272 10.31 -21.80 13.77
C THR A 272 10.15 -22.76 14.94
N PRO A 273 10.58 -24.03 14.80
CA PRO A 273 10.42 -25.05 15.84
C PRO A 273 10.90 -24.58 17.20
N ARG A 274 10.06 -24.73 18.21
CA ARG A 274 10.32 -24.29 19.59
C ARG A 274 9.63 -25.20 20.59
N VAL A 275 10.10 -25.18 21.81
CA VAL A 275 9.53 -25.88 22.96
C VAL A 275 9.40 -24.91 24.11
N VAL A 276 8.23 -24.84 24.71
CA VAL A 276 7.96 -24.08 25.94
C VAL A 276 8.23 -24.98 27.14
N VAL A 277 9.05 -24.54 28.08
CA VAL A 277 9.47 -25.33 29.25
C VAL A 277 9.27 -24.54 30.53
N GLU A 278 8.97 -25.25 31.62
CA GLU A 278 8.64 -24.63 32.91
C GLU A 278 9.83 -24.61 33.88
N SER A 279 11.00 -25.16 33.47
CA SER A 279 12.21 -25.15 34.29
C SER A 279 13.49 -25.02 33.45
N ALA A 280 14.58 -24.60 34.08
CA ALA A 280 15.90 -24.53 33.43
C ALA A 280 16.43 -25.93 33.05
N GLU A 281 16.14 -26.95 33.89
CA GLU A 281 16.56 -28.32 33.62
C GLU A 281 15.90 -28.90 32.35
N GLU A 282 14.63 -28.57 32.10
CA GLU A 282 13.92 -28.97 30.89
C GLU A 282 14.49 -28.30 29.63
N ALA A 283 15.09 -27.11 29.76
CA ALA A 283 15.59 -26.35 28.63
C ALA A 283 16.71 -27.09 27.88
N SER A 284 17.62 -27.77 28.60
CA SER A 284 18.70 -28.53 27.99
C SER A 284 18.19 -29.75 27.22
N ALA A 285 17.19 -30.46 27.78
CA ALA A 285 16.55 -31.61 27.09
C ALA A 285 15.77 -31.15 25.84
N ALA A 286 15.08 -30.04 25.92
CA ALA A 286 14.39 -29.43 24.77
C ALA A 286 15.38 -29.02 23.66
N ALA A 287 16.54 -28.45 24.03
CA ALA A 287 17.58 -28.08 23.07
C ALA A 287 18.19 -29.29 22.35
N GLU A 288 18.42 -30.41 23.06
CA GLU A 288 18.88 -31.64 22.45
C GLU A 288 17.86 -32.20 21.44
N ALA A 289 16.57 -32.16 21.77
CA ALA A 289 15.50 -32.62 20.88
C ALA A 289 15.36 -31.73 19.62
N LEU A 290 15.54 -30.40 19.73
CA LEU A 290 15.49 -29.46 18.62
C LEU A 290 16.75 -29.52 17.73
N GLY A 291 17.88 -29.88 18.31
CA GLY A 291 19.20 -29.82 17.67
C GLY A 291 19.82 -28.41 17.70
N TYR A 292 21.13 -28.38 17.99
CA TYR A 292 21.90 -27.14 18.10
C TYR A 292 22.23 -26.55 16.72
N PRO A 293 22.46 -25.22 16.63
CA PRO A 293 22.34 -24.24 17.71
C PRO A 293 20.90 -23.85 18.04
N VAL A 294 20.68 -23.40 19.29
CA VAL A 294 19.38 -22.96 19.78
C VAL A 294 19.47 -21.55 20.41
N THR A 295 18.31 -20.98 20.63
CA THR A 295 18.09 -19.74 21.38
C THR A 295 17.27 -20.07 22.62
N VAL A 296 17.58 -19.48 23.78
CA VAL A 296 16.74 -19.53 24.98
C VAL A 296 16.19 -18.12 25.25
N LYS A 297 14.89 -18.05 25.44
CA LYS A 297 14.15 -16.82 25.68
C LYS A 297 13.38 -16.96 26.99
N GLY A 298 13.44 -15.94 27.85
CA GLY A 298 12.49 -15.81 28.94
C GLY A 298 11.14 -15.33 28.38
N ALA A 299 10.04 -15.79 28.97
CA ALA A 299 8.73 -15.40 28.53
C ALA A 299 7.78 -15.17 29.71
N THR A 300 6.72 -14.42 29.49
CA THR A 300 5.53 -14.42 30.32
C THR A 300 4.55 -15.43 29.73
N ARG A 301 3.40 -15.61 30.38
CA ARG A 301 2.39 -16.59 29.92
C ARG A 301 1.98 -16.38 28.46
N ASP A 302 2.01 -15.16 27.97
CA ASP A 302 1.44 -14.75 26.67
C ASP A 302 2.46 -14.12 25.71
N ARG A 303 3.70 -13.86 26.13
CA ARG A 303 4.72 -13.24 25.28
C ARG A 303 6.15 -13.51 25.70
N VAL A 304 7.07 -13.50 24.74
CA VAL A 304 8.51 -13.55 24.95
C VAL A 304 9.03 -12.21 25.46
N LEU A 305 10.00 -12.25 26.39
CA LEU A 305 10.69 -11.06 26.90
C LEU A 305 11.52 -10.41 25.78
N ARG A 306 11.62 -9.10 25.80
CA ARG A 306 12.38 -8.37 24.77
C ARG A 306 13.89 -8.61 24.91
N SER A 307 14.56 -8.76 23.76
CA SER A 307 16.03 -8.85 23.67
C SER A 307 16.73 -7.65 24.34
N GLU A 308 16.18 -6.45 24.19
CA GLU A 308 16.69 -5.21 24.81
C GLU A 308 16.79 -5.30 26.33
N ALA A 309 15.84 -5.98 26.95
CA ALA A 309 15.87 -6.23 28.38
C ALA A 309 16.84 -7.35 28.76
N GLY A 310 17.50 -8.00 27.78
CA GLY A 310 18.34 -9.18 27.98
C GLY A 310 17.55 -10.45 28.24
N GLY A 311 16.29 -10.48 27.75
CA GLY A 311 15.41 -11.64 27.88
C GLY A 311 15.67 -12.77 26.87
N VAL A 312 16.68 -12.64 25.99
CA VAL A 312 17.01 -13.60 24.93
C VAL A 312 18.52 -13.90 24.94
N SER A 313 18.87 -15.19 24.90
CA SER A 313 20.24 -15.67 24.73
C SER A 313 20.35 -16.42 23.40
N LEU A 314 21.22 -15.93 22.53
CA LEU A 314 21.43 -16.45 21.17
C LEU A 314 22.70 -17.32 21.10
N ASP A 315 22.87 -18.05 19.98
CA ASP A 315 24.09 -18.78 19.63
C ASP A 315 24.52 -19.82 20.69
N LEU A 316 23.57 -20.63 21.16
CA LEU A 316 23.82 -21.69 22.14
C LEU A 316 24.06 -23.01 21.40
N TYR A 317 25.26 -23.56 21.56
CA TYR A 317 25.74 -24.71 20.75
C TYR A 317 25.82 -26.03 21.51
N ASP A 318 25.58 -26.04 22.83
CA ASP A 318 25.65 -27.22 23.67
C ASP A 318 24.73 -27.09 24.91
N ALA A 319 24.50 -28.22 25.59
CA ALA A 319 23.63 -28.29 26.77
C ALA A 319 24.10 -27.35 27.90
N LYS A 320 25.42 -27.21 28.09
CA LYS A 320 25.97 -26.37 29.13
C LYS A 320 25.67 -24.88 28.88
N SER A 321 25.83 -24.41 27.64
CA SER A 321 25.53 -23.02 27.28
C SER A 321 24.03 -22.72 27.41
N VAL A 322 23.17 -23.70 27.19
CA VAL A 322 21.70 -23.60 27.41
C VAL A 322 21.38 -23.50 28.89
N ASP A 323 21.96 -24.39 29.73
CA ASP A 323 21.76 -24.36 31.18
C ASP A 323 22.24 -23.03 31.82
N ASP A 324 23.45 -22.60 31.44
CA ASP A 324 24.00 -21.31 31.88
C ASP A 324 23.10 -20.13 31.43
N ALA A 325 22.51 -20.18 30.23
CA ALA A 325 21.62 -19.14 29.71
C ALA A 325 20.27 -19.13 30.44
N ALA A 326 19.66 -20.30 30.63
CA ALA A 326 18.40 -20.47 31.36
C ALA A 326 18.54 -19.97 32.80
N THR A 327 19.60 -20.39 33.47
CA THR A 327 19.89 -19.95 34.85
C THR A 327 20.05 -18.43 34.96
N ARG A 328 20.81 -17.80 34.05
CA ARG A 328 20.96 -16.32 34.04
C ARG A 328 19.64 -15.60 33.80
N LEU A 329 18.75 -16.13 32.96
CA LEU A 329 17.43 -15.53 32.70
C LEU A 329 16.57 -15.59 33.97
N VAL A 330 16.54 -16.73 34.66
CA VAL A 330 15.80 -16.92 35.92
C VAL A 330 16.39 -16.05 37.03
N GLU A 331 17.71 -16.00 37.18
CA GLU A 331 18.37 -15.12 38.16
C GLU A 331 18.06 -13.64 37.92
N ARG A 332 18.00 -13.20 36.68
CA ARG A 332 17.78 -11.80 36.32
C ARG A 332 16.34 -11.34 36.46
N PHE A 333 15.38 -12.18 36.06
CA PHE A 333 13.96 -11.80 35.96
C PHE A 333 13.07 -12.52 36.98
N GLY A 334 13.62 -13.48 37.74
CA GLY A 334 12.85 -14.31 38.68
C GLY A 334 11.71 -15.04 37.99
N ASP A 335 10.57 -15.16 38.65
CA ASP A 335 9.35 -15.79 38.09
C ASP A 335 8.84 -15.07 36.84
N GLY A 336 9.30 -13.85 36.58
CA GLY A 336 8.96 -13.09 35.37
C GLY A 336 9.67 -13.57 34.08
N ALA A 337 10.64 -14.51 34.21
CA ALA A 337 11.28 -15.15 33.05
C ALA A 337 10.63 -16.50 32.66
N MET A 338 9.66 -16.98 33.41
CA MET A 338 9.02 -18.26 33.20
C MET A 338 7.62 -18.13 32.56
N PRO A 339 7.28 -18.98 31.60
CA PRO A 339 8.07 -20.12 31.10
C PRO A 339 9.28 -19.69 30.27
N LEU A 340 10.21 -20.62 30.00
CA LEU A 340 11.28 -20.42 29.02
C LEU A 340 10.84 -20.96 27.65
N VAL A 341 11.35 -20.33 26.59
CA VAL A 341 11.20 -20.82 25.22
C VAL A 341 12.56 -21.21 24.68
N VAL A 342 12.72 -22.50 24.38
CA VAL A 342 13.87 -23.01 23.64
C VAL A 342 13.48 -23.09 22.17
N GLN A 343 14.19 -22.41 21.29
CA GLN A 343 13.86 -22.33 19.87
C GLN A 343 15.10 -22.62 19.04
N ARG A 344 14.89 -23.32 17.92
CA ARG A 344 15.96 -23.52 16.94
C ARG A 344 16.50 -22.16 16.46
N MET A 345 17.83 -22.05 16.40
CA MET A 345 18.47 -20.82 15.92
C MET A 345 18.08 -20.53 14.48
N ILE A 346 17.70 -19.29 14.21
CA ILE A 346 17.40 -18.81 12.86
C ILE A 346 18.65 -18.12 12.32
N ASP A 347 18.95 -18.36 11.05
CA ASP A 347 20.04 -17.68 10.36
C ASP A 347 19.82 -16.17 10.36
N ARG A 348 20.91 -15.41 10.36
CA ARG A 348 20.85 -13.95 10.37
C ARG A 348 20.17 -13.40 9.13
N GLY A 349 19.29 -12.44 9.34
CA GLY A 349 18.53 -11.77 8.29
C GLY A 349 18.15 -10.36 8.69
N ILE A 350 17.17 -9.83 7.99
CA ILE A 350 16.54 -8.54 8.30
C ILE A 350 15.30 -8.82 9.17
N ASP A 351 15.23 -8.16 10.29
CA ASP A 351 14.08 -8.24 11.20
C ASP A 351 12.92 -7.44 10.64
N VAL A 352 11.80 -8.11 10.42
CA VAL A 352 10.54 -7.53 9.93
C VAL A 352 9.50 -7.64 11.03
N GLY A 353 8.82 -6.53 11.32
CA GLY A 353 7.66 -6.51 12.21
C GLY A 353 6.37 -6.41 11.39
N VAL A 354 5.40 -7.28 11.69
CA VAL A 354 4.08 -7.29 11.05
C VAL A 354 3.02 -7.36 12.13
N THR A 355 2.00 -6.50 12.03
CA THR A 355 0.84 -6.56 12.91
C THR A 355 -0.44 -6.44 12.09
N PHE A 356 -1.29 -7.44 12.19
CA PHE A 356 -2.68 -7.38 11.77
C PHE A 356 -3.53 -6.97 12.97
N ARG A 357 -4.45 -6.05 12.77
CA ARG A 357 -5.37 -5.62 13.83
C ARG A 357 -6.75 -5.35 13.28
N ARG A 358 -7.75 -5.91 13.95
CA ARG A 358 -9.15 -5.70 13.64
C ARG A 358 -9.65 -4.46 14.37
N HIS A 359 -10.18 -3.52 13.61
CA HIS A 359 -10.87 -2.33 14.11
C HIS A 359 -12.33 -2.39 13.67
N PRO A 360 -13.24 -1.62 14.28
CA PRO A 360 -14.61 -1.51 13.80
C PRO A 360 -14.66 -1.17 12.29
N GLY A 361 -15.18 -2.12 11.49
CA GLY A 361 -15.36 -1.96 10.04
C GLY A 361 -14.09 -2.09 9.16
N VAL A 362 -12.92 -2.37 9.72
CA VAL A 362 -11.68 -2.56 8.93
C VAL A 362 -10.65 -3.42 9.66
N THR A 363 -10.01 -4.32 8.92
CA THR A 363 -8.80 -4.99 9.37
C THR A 363 -7.59 -4.33 8.71
N THR A 364 -6.61 -3.94 9.52
CA THR A 364 -5.38 -3.31 9.05
C THR A 364 -4.22 -4.30 9.11
N VAL A 365 -3.24 -4.11 8.22
CA VAL A 365 -1.92 -4.72 8.30
C VAL A 365 -0.86 -3.63 8.31
N THR A 366 0.03 -3.67 9.30
CA THR A 366 1.20 -2.78 9.37
C THR A 366 2.46 -3.60 9.20
N LEU A 367 3.43 -3.08 8.44
CA LEU A 367 4.71 -3.72 8.18
C LEU A 367 5.84 -2.69 8.28
N GLY A 368 6.89 -3.02 9.00
CA GLY A 368 8.06 -2.16 9.18
C GLY A 368 9.26 -2.93 9.70
N VAL A 369 10.24 -2.20 10.21
CA VAL A 369 11.41 -2.78 10.89
C VAL A 369 10.94 -3.52 12.13
N GLY A 370 11.41 -4.76 12.31
CA GLY A 370 11.10 -5.61 13.45
C GLY A 370 12.17 -5.58 14.53
N GLY A 371 11.99 -6.47 15.53
CA GLY A 371 12.93 -6.63 16.63
C GLY A 371 13.02 -5.39 17.51
N VAL A 372 14.24 -5.08 17.92
CA VAL A 372 14.59 -3.99 18.84
C VAL A 372 14.26 -2.60 18.28
N PHE A 373 14.31 -2.44 16.96
CA PHE A 373 14.13 -1.17 16.25
C PHE A 373 12.72 -0.96 15.72
N ALA A 374 11.75 -1.76 16.18
CA ALA A 374 10.37 -1.64 15.72
C ALA A 374 9.81 -0.25 16.05
N ASN A 375 9.38 0.48 15.01
CA ASN A 375 8.75 1.78 15.13
C ASN A 375 7.46 1.78 14.31
N GLU A 376 6.32 1.91 14.98
CA GLU A 376 5.01 1.94 14.32
C GLU A 376 4.81 3.16 13.40
N ASP A 377 5.48 4.28 13.69
CA ASP A 377 5.35 5.51 12.90
C ASP A 377 5.98 5.37 11.50
N ASP A 378 7.03 4.54 11.36
CA ASP A 378 7.71 4.27 10.08
C ASP A 378 7.12 3.07 9.34
N ALA A 379 6.15 2.37 9.93
CA ALA A 379 5.53 1.22 9.32
C ALA A 379 4.58 1.61 8.19
N SER A 380 4.64 0.89 7.06
CA SER A 380 3.61 0.95 6.03
C SER A 380 2.32 0.33 6.51
N LEU A 381 1.16 0.89 6.09
CA LEU A 381 -0.16 0.38 6.45
C LEU A 381 -0.92 -0.03 5.19
N GLY A 382 -1.51 -1.22 5.22
CA GLY A 382 -2.50 -1.73 4.29
C GLY A 382 -3.83 -2.06 5.00
N VAL A 383 -4.85 -2.37 4.22
CA VAL A 383 -6.16 -2.83 4.71
C VAL A 383 -6.55 -4.14 4.05
N LEU A 384 -7.34 -4.96 4.72
CA LEU A 384 -7.93 -6.16 4.14
C LEU A 384 -9.30 -5.82 3.52
N PRO A 385 -9.71 -6.51 2.43
CA PRO A 385 -8.96 -7.55 1.74
C PRO A 385 -7.78 -6.97 0.94
N ALA A 386 -6.67 -7.68 0.92
CA ALA A 386 -5.48 -7.32 0.17
C ALA A 386 -5.20 -8.36 -0.91
N SER A 387 -4.73 -7.94 -2.08
CA SER A 387 -4.20 -8.84 -3.10
C SER A 387 -2.70 -9.07 -2.89
N ARG A 388 -2.11 -10.05 -3.59
CA ARG A 388 -0.65 -10.25 -3.58
C ARG A 388 0.09 -9.01 -4.05
N THR A 389 -0.45 -8.29 -5.05
CA THR A 389 0.10 -7.01 -5.52
C THR A 389 0.04 -5.94 -4.43
N ASP A 390 -1.05 -5.86 -3.66
CA ASP A 390 -1.13 -4.92 -2.53
C ASP A 390 -0.07 -5.23 -1.46
N LEU A 391 0.14 -6.52 -1.15
CA LEU A 391 1.15 -6.94 -0.19
C LEU A 391 2.57 -6.67 -0.71
N ALA A 392 2.84 -6.93 -1.99
CA ALA A 392 4.13 -6.60 -2.61
C ALA A 392 4.41 -5.08 -2.56
N MET A 393 3.40 -4.26 -2.86
CA MET A 393 3.50 -2.80 -2.74
C MET A 393 3.67 -2.34 -1.28
N LEU A 394 3.01 -3.02 -0.33
CA LEU A 394 3.17 -2.74 1.10
C LEU A 394 4.61 -2.99 1.55
N VAL A 395 5.17 -4.14 1.18
CA VAL A 395 6.57 -4.51 1.48
C VAL A 395 7.53 -3.55 0.79
N GLY A 396 7.41 -3.34 -0.51
CA GLY A 396 8.30 -2.47 -1.31
C GLY A 396 8.29 -1.00 -0.87
N GLY A 397 7.19 -0.55 -0.24
CA GLY A 397 7.05 0.79 0.32
C GLY A 397 7.87 1.05 1.59
N THR A 398 8.49 0.03 2.19
CA THR A 398 9.26 0.12 3.44
C THR A 398 10.77 0.09 3.18
N ASP A 399 11.55 0.57 4.14
CA ASP A 399 13.02 0.44 4.10
C ASP A 399 13.45 -1.03 4.13
N VAL A 400 12.75 -1.84 4.91
CA VAL A 400 12.94 -3.29 5.00
C VAL A 400 12.76 -3.95 3.63
N GLY A 401 11.65 -3.66 2.95
CA GLY A 401 11.37 -4.23 1.63
C GLY A 401 12.38 -3.81 0.57
N ARG A 402 12.84 -2.56 0.62
CA ARG A 402 13.92 -2.08 -0.29
C ARG A 402 15.25 -2.79 -0.03
N GLN A 403 15.57 -3.10 1.22
CA GLN A 403 16.77 -3.86 1.57
C GLN A 403 16.64 -5.32 1.12
N LEU A 404 15.51 -5.98 1.41
CA LEU A 404 15.23 -7.35 0.98
C LEU A 404 15.29 -7.50 -0.54
N GLY A 405 14.70 -6.57 -1.29
CA GLY A 405 14.73 -6.57 -2.74
C GLY A 405 16.13 -6.53 -3.36
N ARG A 406 17.15 -6.07 -2.59
CA ARG A 406 18.54 -6.07 -3.00
C ARG A 406 19.29 -7.36 -2.65
N ILE A 407 18.79 -8.15 -1.71
CA ILE A 407 19.47 -9.31 -1.15
C ILE A 407 18.90 -10.62 -1.70
N THR A 408 17.58 -10.80 -1.58
CA THR A 408 16.92 -12.11 -1.84
C THR A 408 15.62 -11.99 -2.62
N GLY A 409 15.05 -10.80 -2.78
CA GLY A 409 13.68 -10.60 -3.22
C GLY A 409 12.70 -10.53 -2.05
N THR A 410 11.44 -10.32 -2.36
CA THR A 410 10.36 -10.10 -1.36
C THR A 410 9.25 -11.15 -1.46
N GLU A 411 9.33 -12.11 -2.37
CA GLU A 411 8.26 -13.02 -2.71
C GLU A 411 7.84 -13.92 -1.54
N GLU A 412 8.80 -14.52 -0.83
CA GLU A 412 8.52 -15.39 0.30
C GLU A 412 7.86 -14.65 1.47
N LEU A 413 8.25 -13.38 1.70
CA LEU A 413 7.59 -12.53 2.68
C LEU A 413 6.14 -12.20 2.26
N VAL A 414 5.92 -11.94 0.98
CA VAL A 414 4.57 -11.72 0.43
C VAL A 414 3.72 -12.97 0.58
N ASP A 415 4.29 -14.16 0.35
CA ASP A 415 3.60 -15.44 0.54
C ASP A 415 3.20 -15.68 2.00
N LEU A 416 4.10 -15.40 2.94
CA LEU A 416 3.80 -15.48 4.36
C LEU A 416 2.68 -14.51 4.76
N LEU A 417 2.77 -13.26 4.30
CA LEU A 417 1.73 -12.25 4.55
C LEU A 417 0.38 -12.64 3.96
N ALA A 418 0.38 -13.25 2.78
CA ALA A 418 -0.83 -13.74 2.13
C ALA A 418 -1.55 -14.80 2.99
N ARG A 419 -0.80 -15.77 3.54
CA ARG A 419 -1.35 -16.78 4.46
C ARG A 419 -1.89 -16.17 5.74
N MET A 420 -1.18 -15.16 6.29
CA MET A 420 -1.67 -14.42 7.47
C MET A 420 -2.94 -13.60 7.17
N CYS A 421 -3.05 -12.99 5.98
CA CYS A 421 -4.28 -12.33 5.53
C CYS A 421 -5.45 -13.32 5.50
N ALA A 422 -5.24 -14.49 4.92
CA ALA A 422 -6.26 -15.54 4.84
C ALA A 422 -6.70 -16.02 6.23
N LEU A 423 -5.75 -16.19 7.15
CA LEU A 423 -6.07 -16.52 8.53
C LEU A 423 -6.96 -15.46 9.18
N MET A 424 -6.60 -14.17 9.01
CA MET A 424 -7.41 -13.07 9.54
C MET A 424 -8.83 -13.01 8.94
N GLU A 425 -9.00 -13.39 7.68
CA GLU A 425 -10.31 -13.44 7.04
C GLU A 425 -11.12 -14.66 7.48
N ALA A 426 -10.48 -15.84 7.62
CA ALA A 426 -11.13 -17.08 8.01
C ALA A 426 -11.52 -17.14 9.50
N ALA A 427 -10.79 -16.41 10.37
CA ALA A 427 -10.99 -16.41 11.81
C ALA A 427 -11.34 -15.01 12.35
N PRO A 428 -12.62 -14.62 12.33
CA PRO A 428 -13.06 -13.31 12.80
C PRO A 428 -12.83 -13.09 14.31
N GLU A 429 -12.64 -14.12 15.08
CA GLU A 429 -12.30 -14.11 16.50
C GLU A 429 -10.88 -13.58 16.77
N ILE A 430 -9.99 -13.56 15.75
CA ILE A 430 -8.66 -12.97 15.90
C ILE A 430 -8.77 -11.44 15.88
N ALA A 431 -8.57 -10.81 17.04
CA ALA A 431 -8.56 -9.37 17.19
C ALA A 431 -7.24 -8.76 16.73
N ALA A 432 -6.12 -9.43 17.01
CA ALA A 432 -4.80 -9.04 16.53
C ALA A 432 -3.89 -10.26 16.33
N LEU A 433 -3.02 -10.16 15.32
CA LEU A 433 -1.95 -11.11 15.04
C LEU A 433 -0.66 -10.31 14.84
N THR A 434 0.28 -10.45 15.77
CA THR A 434 1.55 -9.74 15.72
C THR A 434 2.69 -10.73 15.55
N ALA A 435 3.44 -10.59 14.47
CA ALA A 435 4.65 -11.36 14.19
C ALA A 435 5.86 -10.41 14.27
N ASN A 436 6.72 -10.61 15.29
CA ASN A 436 7.85 -9.73 15.53
C ASN A 436 8.92 -10.37 16.44
N PRO A 437 10.11 -10.74 15.88
CA PRO A 437 10.46 -10.55 14.47
C PRO A 437 10.04 -11.70 13.55
N ILE A 438 9.82 -11.37 12.29
CA ILE A 438 10.01 -12.26 11.17
C ILE A 438 11.43 -12.02 10.68
N ILE A 439 12.26 -13.05 10.52
CA ILE A 439 13.64 -12.94 10.04
C ILE A 439 13.66 -13.33 8.57
N ALA A 440 13.98 -12.36 7.70
CA ALA A 440 14.03 -12.56 6.26
C ALA A 440 15.47 -12.42 5.74
N GLY A 441 15.95 -13.42 5.03
CA GLY A 441 17.33 -13.48 4.54
C GLY A 441 17.51 -14.41 3.35
N ILE A 442 18.77 -14.72 3.01
CA ILE A 442 19.12 -15.54 1.85
C ILE A 442 18.67 -17.00 1.95
N HIS A 443 18.28 -17.46 3.12
CA HIS A 443 17.78 -18.81 3.38
C HIS A 443 16.24 -18.85 3.54
N GLY A 444 15.58 -17.75 3.20
CA GLY A 444 14.13 -17.62 3.23
C GLY A 444 13.61 -16.73 4.35
N VAL A 445 12.34 -16.97 4.71
CA VAL A 445 11.62 -16.21 5.73
C VAL A 445 11.25 -17.12 6.89
N SER A 446 11.61 -16.73 8.10
CA SER A 446 11.37 -17.49 9.33
C SER A 446 10.60 -16.66 10.36
N LEU A 447 9.49 -17.18 10.86
CA LEU A 447 8.71 -16.55 11.92
C LEU A 447 9.30 -16.95 13.28
N ALA A 448 9.90 -15.97 13.97
CA ALA A 448 10.56 -16.20 15.25
C ALA A 448 9.62 -16.09 16.44
N ASP A 449 8.81 -15.03 16.47
CA ASP A 449 7.86 -14.78 17.55
C ASP A 449 6.51 -14.31 16.99
N VAL A 450 5.44 -14.80 17.59
CA VAL A 450 4.06 -14.46 17.23
C VAL A 450 3.20 -14.37 18.48
N VAL A 451 2.27 -13.42 18.46
CA VAL A 451 1.23 -13.26 19.48
C VAL A 451 -0.11 -13.17 18.76
N VAL A 452 -1.05 -13.99 19.17
CA VAL A 452 -2.44 -13.99 18.69
C VAL A 452 -3.33 -13.52 19.83
N GLU A 453 -4.09 -12.44 19.62
CA GLU A 453 -5.08 -11.92 20.54
C GLU A 453 -6.47 -12.29 20.02
N LEU A 454 -7.30 -12.92 20.85
CA LEU A 454 -8.67 -13.27 20.54
C LEU A 454 -9.66 -12.30 21.20
N ALA A 455 -10.78 -12.06 20.55
CA ALA A 455 -11.93 -11.36 21.11
C ALA A 455 -13.22 -11.80 20.41
N GLU A 456 -14.34 -11.53 21.04
CA GLU A 456 -15.64 -11.71 20.38
C GLU A 456 -15.68 -10.92 19.06
N PRO A 457 -16.09 -11.55 17.97
CA PRO A 457 -16.21 -10.86 16.70
C PRO A 457 -17.17 -9.67 16.83
N PRO A 458 -16.88 -8.52 16.22
CA PRO A 458 -17.81 -7.40 16.24
C PRO A 458 -19.15 -7.82 15.64
N ALA A 459 -20.25 -7.50 16.35
CA ALA A 459 -21.60 -7.82 15.89
C ALA A 459 -21.80 -7.33 14.45
N GLU A 460 -22.37 -8.19 13.60
CA GLU A 460 -22.70 -7.78 12.22
C GLU A 460 -23.67 -6.60 12.26
N ASP A 461 -23.26 -5.48 11.68
CA ASP A 461 -24.16 -4.34 11.52
C ASP A 461 -25.24 -4.67 10.47
N LEU A 462 -26.40 -5.14 10.94
CA LEU A 462 -27.54 -5.48 10.11
C LEU A 462 -28.10 -4.27 9.32
N ALA A 463 -27.74 -3.04 9.72
CA ALA A 463 -28.12 -1.84 8.98
C ALA A 463 -27.38 -1.74 7.63
N ALA A 464 -26.19 -2.31 7.50
CA ALA A 464 -25.45 -2.35 6.25
C ALA A 464 -26.03 -3.31 5.20
N ARG A 465 -26.88 -4.27 5.61
CA ARG A 465 -27.56 -5.20 4.66
C ARG A 465 -28.68 -4.52 3.83
N ARG A 466 -29.15 -3.33 4.21
CA ARG A 466 -30.26 -2.63 3.52
C ARG A 466 -29.85 -1.87 2.26
N LEU A 467 -28.58 -1.91 1.86
CA LEU A 467 -28.08 -1.30 0.63
C LEU A 467 -27.74 -2.33 -0.47
N ASP A 468 -28.22 -3.56 -0.36
CA ASP A 468 -28.26 -4.47 -1.51
C ASP A 468 -29.33 -3.91 -2.47
N PHE A 469 -28.89 -3.07 -3.38
CA PHE A 469 -29.66 -2.66 -4.55
C PHE A 469 -29.82 -3.93 -5.39
N GLU A 470 -30.97 -4.58 -5.30
CA GLU A 470 -31.44 -5.41 -6.42
C GLU A 470 -31.58 -4.45 -7.60
N PRO A 471 -30.90 -4.70 -8.74
CA PRO A 471 -31.18 -3.91 -9.93
C PRO A 471 -32.63 -4.19 -10.27
N GLU A 472 -33.52 -3.20 -10.14
CA GLU A 472 -34.85 -3.26 -10.71
C GLU A 472 -34.69 -3.70 -12.17
N ALA A 473 -35.29 -4.83 -12.49
CA ALA A 473 -35.37 -5.33 -13.85
C ALA A 473 -35.92 -4.17 -14.69
N SER A 474 -35.09 -3.63 -15.59
CA SER A 474 -35.48 -2.63 -16.55
C SER A 474 -36.70 -3.15 -17.28
N ASP A 475 -37.87 -2.56 -17.07
CA ASP A 475 -39.03 -2.66 -17.93
C ASP A 475 -38.63 -2.10 -19.31
N ALA A 476 -37.97 -2.92 -20.08
CA ALA A 476 -37.83 -2.66 -21.51
C ALA A 476 -39.23 -2.78 -22.13
N PRO A 477 -39.78 -1.74 -22.79
CA PRO A 477 -41.06 -1.84 -23.46
C PRO A 477 -40.97 -2.90 -24.54
N SER A 478 -41.91 -3.85 -24.48
CA SER A 478 -42.13 -4.89 -25.48
C SER A 478 -42.23 -4.26 -26.87
N PRO A 479 -41.59 -4.84 -27.92
CA PRO A 479 -41.75 -4.39 -29.30
C PRO A 479 -42.99 -4.98 -29.95
N GLU A 480 -44.18 -4.65 -29.43
CA GLU A 480 -45.46 -5.00 -30.09
C GLU A 480 -46.41 -3.83 -30.00
N ALA A 481 -46.24 -2.82 -30.82
CA ALA A 481 -47.28 -1.88 -31.23
C ALA A 481 -46.79 -0.97 -32.38
N SER A 482 -46.44 -1.54 -33.51
CA SER A 482 -46.30 -0.78 -34.75
C SER A 482 -46.72 -1.63 -35.95
N ALA A 483 -47.97 -2.06 -35.92
CA ALA A 483 -48.65 -2.54 -37.12
C ALA A 483 -50.13 -2.21 -36.89
N LEU A 484 -50.55 -1.03 -37.33
CA LEU A 484 -51.90 -0.65 -37.77
C LEU A 484 -52.09 0.89 -37.65
N SER A 485 -51.72 1.57 -38.70
CA SER A 485 -52.49 2.61 -39.46
C SER A 485 -51.55 3.46 -40.29
#